data_d4e5938361203253eb7940a79ed9f6a5
#
_entry.id   d4e5938361203253eb7940a79ed9f6a5
#
_cell.length_a   1.000
_cell.length_b   1.000
_cell.length_c   1.000
_cell.angle_alpha   90.00
_cell.angle_beta   90.00
_cell.angle_gamma   90.00
#
_symmetry.space_group_name_H-M   'P 1'
#
loop_
_entity.id
_entity.type
_entity.pdbx_description
1 polymer ?
#
loop_
_entity_poly.entity_id
_entity_poly.type
_entity_poly.pdbx_seq_one_letter_code
_entity_poly.pdbx_strand_id
1 'polypeptide(L)'
;MQRFAQVLVFVLLGSPALANEKIDRLAQAMHLPDVMEILVQEGQEHRKNLDETMLSNTGGALFEAQVNDIYDPMWMQDHLTEAFETGMSDAQFDQAIVFFESDLGQTIVTLENSARQAISDPTIEEMARDAFEETARTTTRFALVEEYIEANNLVEKNVQGSLTSDYNFFRGLDVDSRADTQDLLSELLSQKDSRTADTEAWLYAFLLLAYRPLDEAQMRENIAFSRTETGQALNDALFDGFDRMFNDISYQLGQAVARALRASDL
;
A
#
# COMPACT_ATOMS: atom_id res chain seq x y z
N MET A 1 -0.17 -14.30 64.69
CA MET A 1 -1.13 -14.67 63.64
C MET A 1 -1.06 -13.58 62.56
N GLN A 2 -0.26 -13.85 61.52
CA GLN A 2 -0.05 -12.90 60.43
C GLN A 2 -0.90 -13.38 59.25
N ARG A 3 -1.92 -12.57 58.88
CA ARG A 3 -2.77 -12.84 57.71
C ARG A 3 -2.07 -12.32 56.43
N PHE A 4 -1.62 -13.24 55.59
CA PHE A 4 -1.20 -12.91 54.23
C PHE A 4 -2.44 -12.69 53.37
N ALA A 5 -2.64 -11.45 52.89
CA ALA A 5 -3.58 -11.13 51.84
C ALA A 5 -2.90 -11.43 50.48
N GLN A 6 -3.37 -12.50 49.81
CA GLN A 6 -3.01 -12.75 48.41
C GLN A 6 -3.79 -11.80 47.54
N VAL A 7 -3.08 -10.86 46.91
CA VAL A 7 -3.61 -10.03 45.83
C VAL A 7 -3.54 -10.86 44.55
N LEU A 8 -4.68 -11.31 44.05
CA LEU A 8 -4.80 -11.98 42.76
C LEU A 8 -4.80 -10.90 41.67
N VAL A 9 -3.67 -10.71 41.01
CA VAL A 9 -3.60 -9.88 39.79
C VAL A 9 -4.17 -10.72 38.65
N PHE A 10 -5.40 -10.43 38.23
CA PHE A 10 -5.94 -10.93 36.97
C PHE A 10 -5.23 -10.22 35.82
N VAL A 11 -4.22 -10.85 35.26
CA VAL A 11 -3.72 -10.50 33.94
C VAL A 11 -4.77 -11.01 32.95
N LEU A 12 -5.57 -10.08 32.41
CA LEU A 12 -6.43 -10.36 31.27
C LEU A 12 -5.51 -10.59 30.07
N LEU A 13 -5.10 -11.82 29.86
CA LEU A 13 -4.55 -12.27 28.59
C LEU A 13 -5.70 -12.22 27.57
N GLY A 14 -5.74 -11.21 26.72
CA GLY A 14 -6.64 -11.20 25.58
C GLY A 14 -6.48 -12.51 24.81
N SER A 15 -7.58 -13.21 24.54
CA SER A 15 -7.54 -14.46 23.81
C SER A 15 -7.14 -14.18 22.38
N PRO A 16 -6.16 -14.89 21.79
CA PRO A 16 -5.75 -14.68 20.39
C PRO A 16 -6.91 -14.80 19.39
N ALA A 17 -7.95 -15.56 19.71
CA ALA A 17 -9.16 -15.68 18.91
C ALA A 17 -9.97 -14.36 18.80
N LEU A 18 -9.97 -13.50 19.83
CA LEU A 18 -10.66 -12.21 19.81
C LEU A 18 -9.87 -11.15 19.02
N ALA A 19 -8.53 -11.25 19.02
CA ALA A 19 -7.68 -10.38 18.23
C ALA A 19 -7.89 -10.65 16.73
N ASN A 20 -7.89 -11.90 16.29
CA ASN A 20 -8.16 -12.29 14.91
C ASN A 20 -9.54 -11.81 14.42
N GLU A 21 -10.59 -11.93 15.27
CA GLU A 21 -11.93 -11.45 14.90
C GLU A 21 -11.97 -9.93 14.65
N LYS A 22 -11.23 -9.13 15.42
CA LYS A 22 -11.14 -7.69 15.22
C LYS A 22 -10.33 -7.34 13.96
N ILE A 23 -9.25 -8.04 13.70
CA ILE A 23 -8.44 -7.87 12.49
C ILE A 23 -9.27 -8.17 11.25
N ASP A 24 -9.97 -9.30 11.23
CA ASP A 24 -10.85 -9.68 10.13
C ASP A 24 -11.97 -8.64 9.93
N ARG A 25 -12.56 -8.16 11.01
CA ARG A 25 -13.60 -7.13 10.97
C ARG A 25 -13.08 -5.81 10.42
N LEU A 26 -11.89 -5.36 10.84
CA LEU A 26 -11.24 -4.17 10.29
C LEU A 26 -10.93 -4.34 8.80
N ALA A 27 -10.35 -5.48 8.41
CA ALA A 27 -10.05 -5.80 7.02
C ALA A 27 -11.30 -5.75 6.13
N GLN A 28 -12.42 -6.29 6.62
CA GLN A 28 -13.72 -6.20 5.93
C GLN A 28 -14.24 -4.76 5.86
N ALA A 29 -14.19 -4.01 6.98
CA ALA A 29 -14.65 -2.62 7.02
C ALA A 29 -13.81 -1.70 6.09
N MET A 30 -12.55 -2.02 5.88
CA MET A 30 -11.65 -1.33 4.95
C MET A 30 -11.69 -1.88 3.52
N HIS A 31 -12.54 -2.83 3.22
CA HIS A 31 -12.63 -3.47 1.90
C HIS A 31 -11.28 -4.01 1.38
N LEU A 32 -10.43 -4.54 2.27
CA LEU A 32 -9.13 -5.07 1.86
C LEU A 32 -9.21 -6.21 0.83
N PRO A 33 -10.20 -7.12 0.86
CA PRO A 33 -10.34 -8.11 -0.21
C PRO A 33 -10.47 -7.46 -1.60
N ASP A 34 -11.23 -6.36 -1.73
CA ASP A 34 -11.39 -5.65 -3.01
C ASP A 34 -10.05 -5.02 -3.44
N VAL A 35 -9.27 -4.50 -2.48
CA VAL A 35 -7.90 -4.00 -2.74
C VAL A 35 -7.00 -5.11 -3.27
N MET A 36 -7.05 -6.32 -2.70
CA MET A 36 -6.26 -7.46 -3.18
C MET A 36 -6.63 -7.85 -4.61
N GLU A 37 -7.92 -7.83 -4.96
CA GLU A 37 -8.35 -8.07 -6.34
C GLU A 37 -7.81 -7.04 -7.32
N ILE A 38 -7.80 -5.75 -6.94
CA ILE A 38 -7.20 -4.68 -7.74
C ILE A 38 -5.70 -4.92 -7.92
N LEU A 39 -4.98 -5.27 -6.85
CA LEU A 39 -3.54 -5.57 -6.91
C LEU A 39 -3.21 -6.77 -7.80
N VAL A 40 -4.05 -7.80 -7.81
CA VAL A 40 -3.89 -8.94 -8.75
C VAL A 40 -4.01 -8.45 -10.20
N GLN A 41 -4.96 -7.57 -10.50
CA GLN A 41 -5.13 -7.01 -11.85
C GLN A 41 -3.92 -6.12 -12.24
N GLU A 42 -3.48 -5.23 -11.34
CA GLU A 42 -2.27 -4.42 -11.54
C GLU A 42 -1.03 -5.31 -11.77
N GLY A 43 -0.91 -6.42 -11.03
CA GLY A 43 0.13 -7.42 -11.21
C GLY A 43 0.14 -8.05 -12.61
N GLN A 44 -1.03 -8.29 -13.21
CA GLN A 44 -1.12 -8.79 -14.58
C GLN A 44 -0.68 -7.74 -15.61
N GLU A 45 -1.03 -6.47 -15.41
CA GLU A 45 -0.54 -5.40 -16.30
C GLU A 45 0.99 -5.22 -16.14
N HIS A 46 1.49 -5.28 -14.90
CA HIS A 46 2.94 -5.23 -14.65
C HIS A 46 3.68 -6.41 -15.30
N ARG A 47 3.11 -7.63 -15.26
CA ARG A 47 3.63 -8.79 -15.96
C ARG A 47 3.77 -8.55 -17.46
N LYS A 48 2.73 -7.99 -18.10
CA LYS A 48 2.76 -7.67 -19.53
C LYS A 48 3.87 -6.68 -19.84
N ASN A 49 4.00 -5.63 -19.03
CA ASN A 49 5.05 -4.64 -19.20
C ASN A 49 6.46 -5.26 -19.06
N LEU A 50 6.68 -6.11 -18.07
CA LEU A 50 7.95 -6.83 -17.89
C LEU A 50 8.25 -7.76 -19.07
N ASP A 51 7.23 -8.46 -19.58
CA ASP A 51 7.39 -9.35 -20.74
C ASP A 51 7.77 -8.54 -22.00
N GLU A 52 7.11 -7.43 -22.25
CA GLU A 52 7.42 -6.55 -23.38
C GLU A 52 8.80 -5.89 -23.29
N THR A 53 9.10 -5.32 -22.12
CA THR A 53 10.28 -4.45 -21.95
C THR A 53 11.56 -5.23 -21.62
N MET A 54 11.48 -6.33 -20.89
CA MET A 54 12.65 -7.08 -20.41
C MET A 54 12.80 -8.45 -21.09
N LEU A 55 11.70 -9.10 -21.49
CA LEU A 55 11.71 -10.44 -22.06
C LEU A 55 11.45 -10.48 -23.57
N SER A 56 11.23 -9.32 -24.21
CA SER A 56 10.93 -9.24 -25.65
C SER A 56 9.77 -10.13 -26.09
N ASN A 57 8.74 -10.27 -25.23
CA ASN A 57 7.57 -11.14 -25.38
C ASN A 57 7.89 -12.65 -25.43
N THR A 58 8.95 -13.08 -24.76
CA THR A 58 9.36 -14.50 -24.71
C THR A 58 9.16 -15.16 -23.33
N GLY A 59 8.54 -14.46 -22.36
CA GLY A 59 8.31 -14.96 -21.01
C GLY A 59 7.50 -16.26 -20.94
N GLY A 60 6.47 -16.38 -21.78
CA GLY A 60 5.68 -17.59 -21.96
C GLY A 60 4.88 -18.01 -20.72
N ALA A 61 4.25 -19.20 -20.81
CA ALA A 61 3.33 -19.68 -19.78
C ALA A 61 3.98 -19.92 -18.41
N LEU A 62 5.28 -20.22 -18.36
CA LEU A 62 5.97 -20.42 -17.09
C LEU A 62 6.13 -19.10 -16.32
N PHE A 63 6.52 -18.03 -17.01
CA PHE A 63 6.61 -16.69 -16.41
C PHE A 63 5.24 -16.20 -15.94
N GLU A 64 4.20 -16.41 -16.77
CA GLU A 64 2.82 -16.08 -16.40
C GLU A 64 2.36 -16.82 -15.13
N ALA A 65 2.61 -18.14 -15.04
CA ALA A 65 2.27 -18.93 -13.86
C ALA A 65 3.01 -18.43 -12.61
N GLN A 66 4.31 -18.10 -12.73
CA GLN A 66 5.08 -17.56 -11.61
C GLN A 66 4.53 -16.22 -11.12
N VAL A 67 4.13 -15.33 -12.03
CA VAL A 67 3.54 -14.03 -11.62
C VAL A 67 2.19 -14.23 -10.95
N ASN A 68 1.36 -15.18 -11.43
CA ASN A 68 0.11 -15.50 -10.76
C ASN A 68 0.32 -16.02 -9.32
N ASP A 69 1.35 -16.83 -9.10
CA ASP A 69 1.70 -17.32 -7.75
C ASP A 69 2.24 -16.19 -6.86
N ILE A 70 2.97 -15.22 -7.42
CA ILE A 70 3.52 -14.07 -6.68
C ILE A 70 2.40 -13.13 -6.20
N TYR A 71 1.37 -12.92 -7.01
CA TYR A 71 0.22 -12.07 -6.66
C TYR A 71 -0.94 -12.90 -6.08
N ASP A 72 -0.66 -13.85 -5.20
CA ASP A 72 -1.70 -14.60 -4.49
C ASP A 72 -2.44 -13.68 -3.50
N PRO A 73 -3.77 -13.51 -3.64
CA PRO A 73 -4.51 -12.54 -2.81
C PRO A 73 -4.56 -12.92 -1.33
N MET A 74 -4.53 -14.22 -0.99
CA MET A 74 -4.54 -14.65 0.41
C MET A 74 -3.20 -14.34 1.08
N TRP A 75 -2.09 -14.66 0.39
CA TRP A 75 -0.75 -14.34 0.86
C TRP A 75 -0.56 -12.82 1.02
N MET A 76 -1.04 -12.00 0.08
CA MET A 76 -0.99 -10.54 0.18
C MET A 76 -1.79 -10.03 1.39
N GLN A 77 -2.99 -10.56 1.62
CA GLN A 77 -3.81 -10.17 2.76
C GLN A 77 -3.16 -10.56 4.10
N ASP A 78 -2.52 -11.72 4.18
CA ASP A 78 -1.83 -12.19 5.39
C ASP A 78 -0.73 -11.20 5.84
N HIS A 79 0.02 -10.59 4.90
CA HIS A 79 1.03 -9.56 5.21
C HIS A 79 0.44 -8.32 5.87
N LEU A 80 -0.73 -7.87 5.40
CA LEU A 80 -1.42 -6.72 5.99
C LEU A 80 -2.00 -7.05 7.36
N THR A 81 -2.60 -8.23 7.52
CA THR A 81 -3.18 -8.65 8.80
C THR A 81 -2.11 -8.84 9.86
N GLU A 82 -0.93 -9.39 9.51
CA GLU A 82 0.23 -9.49 10.41
C GLU A 82 0.75 -8.10 10.82
N ALA A 83 0.80 -7.14 9.89
CA ALA A 83 1.21 -5.78 10.18
C ALA A 83 0.21 -5.07 11.11
N PHE A 84 -1.09 -5.30 10.95
CA PHE A 84 -2.11 -4.81 11.87
C PHE A 84 -1.94 -5.42 13.27
N GLU A 85 -1.77 -6.75 13.37
CA GLU A 85 -1.58 -7.44 14.63
C GLU A 85 -0.39 -6.90 15.44
N THR A 86 0.70 -6.57 14.75
CA THR A 86 1.93 -6.07 15.35
C THR A 86 1.94 -4.58 15.60
N GLY A 87 1.25 -3.79 14.76
CA GLY A 87 1.29 -2.32 14.75
C GLY A 87 0.17 -1.65 15.55
N MET A 88 -0.89 -2.37 15.92
CA MET A 88 -2.07 -1.79 16.55
C MET A 88 -2.42 -2.48 17.87
N SER A 89 -2.86 -1.70 18.85
CA SER A 89 -3.44 -2.19 20.10
C SER A 89 -4.92 -2.55 19.93
N ASP A 90 -5.44 -3.36 20.86
CA ASP A 90 -6.84 -3.77 20.90
C ASP A 90 -7.85 -2.59 20.93
N ALA A 91 -7.49 -1.52 21.64
CA ALA A 91 -8.30 -0.30 21.70
C ALA A 91 -8.27 0.49 20.35
N GLN A 92 -7.14 0.45 19.64
CA GLN A 92 -7.03 1.08 18.34
C GLN A 92 -7.82 0.31 17.28
N PHE A 93 -7.86 -1.03 17.35
CA PHE A 93 -8.78 -1.81 16.51
C PHE A 93 -10.23 -1.38 16.71
N ASP A 94 -10.71 -1.30 17.94
CA ASP A 94 -12.10 -0.90 18.23
C ASP A 94 -12.41 0.49 17.67
N GLN A 95 -11.48 1.45 17.78
CA GLN A 95 -11.67 2.81 17.27
C GLN A 95 -11.63 2.86 15.73
N ALA A 96 -10.71 2.15 15.10
CA ALA A 96 -10.60 2.07 13.66
C ALA A 96 -11.85 1.41 13.04
N ILE A 97 -12.32 0.30 13.61
CA ILE A 97 -13.54 -0.38 13.19
C ILE A 97 -14.75 0.58 13.25
N VAL A 98 -14.91 1.32 14.36
CA VAL A 98 -16.00 2.30 14.50
C VAL A 98 -15.94 3.36 13.40
N PHE A 99 -14.75 3.85 13.05
CA PHE A 99 -14.59 4.83 11.98
C PHE A 99 -14.91 4.22 10.61
N PHE A 100 -14.31 3.07 10.27
CA PHE A 100 -14.49 2.49 8.93
C PHE A 100 -15.86 1.83 8.72
N GLU A 101 -16.56 1.42 9.77
CA GLU A 101 -17.96 0.99 9.67
C GLU A 101 -18.97 2.16 9.64
N SER A 102 -18.54 3.40 9.85
CA SER A 102 -19.41 4.57 9.71
C SER A 102 -19.76 4.85 8.24
N ASP A 103 -20.83 5.60 8.02
CA ASP A 103 -21.23 6.02 6.65
C ASP A 103 -20.10 6.78 5.94
N LEU A 104 -19.32 7.59 6.67
CA LEU A 104 -18.18 8.31 6.12
C LEU A 104 -17.03 7.35 5.78
N GLY A 105 -16.65 6.47 6.71
CA GLY A 105 -15.58 5.48 6.49
C GLY A 105 -15.87 4.61 5.28
N GLN A 106 -17.11 4.08 5.16
CA GLN A 106 -17.54 3.28 4.01
C GLN A 106 -17.52 4.09 2.71
N THR A 107 -17.89 5.37 2.77
CA THR A 107 -17.82 6.26 1.61
C THR A 107 -16.37 6.44 1.16
N ILE A 108 -15.46 6.72 2.09
CA ILE A 108 -14.02 6.94 1.80
C ILE A 108 -13.42 5.71 1.13
N VAL A 109 -13.51 4.51 1.74
CA VAL A 109 -12.90 3.30 1.16
C VAL A 109 -13.48 2.93 -0.19
N THR A 110 -14.79 3.16 -0.39
CA THR A 110 -15.44 2.94 -1.69
C THR A 110 -14.90 3.90 -2.76
N LEU A 111 -14.73 5.18 -2.41
CA LEU A 111 -14.20 6.20 -3.32
C LEU A 111 -12.74 5.94 -3.67
N GLU A 112 -11.91 5.58 -2.69
CA GLU A 112 -10.49 5.28 -2.90
C GLU A 112 -10.31 4.04 -3.80
N ASN A 113 -11.03 2.94 -3.52
CA ASN A 113 -10.96 1.73 -4.36
C ASN A 113 -11.47 2.00 -5.78
N SER A 114 -12.58 2.75 -5.91
CA SER A 114 -13.11 3.12 -7.23
C SER A 114 -12.16 4.02 -8.01
N ALA A 115 -11.52 4.99 -7.35
CA ALA A 115 -10.54 5.86 -7.98
C ALA A 115 -9.27 5.08 -8.37
N ARG A 116 -8.79 4.14 -7.53
CA ARG A 116 -7.65 3.28 -7.84
C ARG A 116 -7.92 2.43 -9.07
N GLN A 117 -9.09 1.79 -9.12
CA GLN A 117 -9.50 1.01 -10.29
C GLN A 117 -9.62 1.88 -11.55
N ALA A 118 -10.16 3.09 -11.44
CA ALA A 118 -10.30 3.99 -12.57
C ALA A 118 -8.94 4.48 -13.09
N ILE A 119 -8.03 4.87 -12.21
CA ILE A 119 -6.73 5.44 -12.57
C ILE A 119 -5.75 4.38 -13.13
N SER A 120 -6.09 3.09 -13.03
CA SER A 120 -5.35 2.02 -13.74
C SER A 120 -5.51 2.11 -15.27
N ASP A 121 -6.52 2.85 -15.78
CA ASP A 121 -6.59 3.22 -17.19
C ASP A 121 -5.67 4.43 -17.43
N PRO A 122 -4.64 4.30 -18.30
CA PRO A 122 -3.69 5.40 -18.58
C PRO A 122 -4.36 6.69 -19.05
N THR A 123 -5.50 6.60 -19.73
CA THR A 123 -6.25 7.78 -20.19
C THR A 123 -6.87 8.53 -19.03
N ILE A 124 -7.39 7.78 -18.04
CA ILE A 124 -7.97 8.38 -16.82
C ILE A 124 -6.86 8.94 -15.94
N GLU A 125 -5.71 8.26 -15.84
CA GLU A 125 -4.55 8.80 -15.12
C GLU A 125 -4.09 10.13 -15.73
N GLU A 126 -3.93 10.21 -17.06
CA GLU A 126 -3.56 11.44 -17.76
C GLU A 126 -4.57 12.56 -17.49
N MET A 127 -5.87 12.28 -17.62
CA MET A 127 -6.93 13.26 -17.32
C MET A 127 -6.90 13.72 -15.85
N ALA A 128 -6.60 12.85 -14.90
CA ALA A 128 -6.51 13.20 -13.49
C ALA A 128 -5.28 14.07 -13.20
N ARG A 129 -4.14 13.80 -13.85
CA ARG A 129 -2.93 14.62 -13.76
C ARG A 129 -3.14 16.01 -14.40
N ASP A 130 -3.77 16.08 -15.56
CA ASP A 130 -4.14 17.35 -16.21
C ASP A 130 -5.07 18.17 -15.31
N ALA A 131 -6.10 17.54 -14.74
CA ALA A 131 -7.02 18.20 -13.81
C ALA A 131 -6.29 18.72 -12.55
N PHE A 132 -5.30 18.00 -12.04
CA PHE A 132 -4.45 18.47 -10.95
C PHE A 132 -3.64 19.71 -11.37
N GLU A 133 -3.02 19.71 -12.55
CA GLU A 133 -2.24 20.86 -13.05
C GLU A 133 -3.12 22.10 -13.21
N GLU A 134 -4.36 21.95 -13.68
CA GLU A 134 -5.33 23.03 -13.85
C GLU A 134 -5.97 23.49 -12.52
N THR A 135 -5.89 22.68 -11.46
CA THR A 135 -6.52 23.01 -10.18
C THR A 135 -5.81 24.16 -9.49
N ALA A 136 -6.56 25.23 -9.19
CA ALA A 136 -6.02 26.37 -8.47
C ALA A 136 -5.60 25.97 -7.04
N ARG A 137 -4.34 26.19 -6.70
CA ARG A 137 -3.73 25.87 -5.38
C ARG A 137 -4.38 26.62 -4.21
N THR A 138 -5.20 27.63 -4.50
CA THR A 138 -5.90 28.48 -3.50
C THR A 138 -7.28 27.96 -3.13
N THR A 139 -7.73 26.84 -3.70
CA THR A 139 -9.05 26.28 -3.36
C THR A 139 -9.02 25.56 -2.02
N THR A 140 -10.12 25.64 -1.26
CA THR A 140 -10.26 24.92 0.02
C THR A 140 -10.04 23.41 -0.19
N ARG A 141 -10.55 22.85 -1.28
CA ARG A 141 -10.38 21.43 -1.60
C ARG A 141 -8.92 21.04 -1.76
N PHE A 142 -8.15 21.85 -2.50
CA PHE A 142 -6.71 21.62 -2.64
C PHE A 142 -6.02 21.61 -1.28
N ALA A 143 -6.27 22.63 -0.46
CA ALA A 143 -5.68 22.72 0.87
C ALA A 143 -6.06 21.53 1.79
N LEU A 144 -7.29 20.99 1.68
CA LEU A 144 -7.70 19.82 2.45
C LEU A 144 -7.02 18.53 1.95
N VAL A 145 -6.82 18.36 0.65
CA VAL A 145 -6.03 17.23 0.11
C VAL A 145 -4.58 17.34 0.56
N GLU A 146 -3.97 18.52 0.49
CA GLU A 146 -2.62 18.79 0.99
C GLU A 146 -2.50 18.43 2.49
N GLU A 147 -3.46 18.90 3.31
CA GLU A 147 -3.52 18.59 4.74
C GLU A 147 -3.64 17.08 5.03
N TYR A 148 -4.37 16.33 4.20
CA TYR A 148 -4.49 14.87 4.30
C TYR A 148 -3.16 14.17 3.93
N ILE A 149 -2.52 14.59 2.83
CA ILE A 149 -1.21 14.08 2.40
C ILE A 149 -0.17 14.28 3.50
N GLU A 150 -0.11 15.49 4.07
CA GLU A 150 0.82 15.83 5.15
C GLU A 150 0.53 15.04 6.44
N ALA A 151 -0.76 14.96 6.85
CA ALA A 151 -1.17 14.26 8.06
C ALA A 151 -0.76 12.79 8.07
N ASN A 152 -0.73 12.14 6.90
CA ASN A 152 -0.38 10.74 6.74
C ASN A 152 1.05 10.52 6.20
N ASN A 153 1.83 11.58 5.97
CA ASN A 153 3.18 11.54 5.39
C ASN A 153 3.26 10.72 4.08
N LEU A 154 2.24 10.88 3.23
CA LEU A 154 2.04 9.98 2.09
C LEU A 154 3.18 10.06 1.07
N VAL A 155 3.72 11.25 0.78
CA VAL A 155 4.79 11.41 -0.22
C VAL A 155 6.04 10.63 0.19
N GLU A 156 6.58 10.89 1.38
CA GLU A 156 7.83 10.25 1.83
C GLU A 156 7.68 8.74 1.95
N LYS A 157 6.55 8.26 2.53
CA LYS A 157 6.29 6.82 2.67
C LYS A 157 6.21 6.11 1.31
N ASN A 158 5.47 6.65 0.34
CA ASN A 158 5.38 6.07 -1.00
C ASN A 158 6.72 6.10 -1.76
N VAL A 159 7.48 7.19 -1.65
CA VAL A 159 8.81 7.30 -2.28
C VAL A 159 9.77 6.26 -1.69
N GLN A 160 9.78 6.11 -0.37
CA GLN A 160 10.63 5.13 0.30
C GLN A 160 10.25 3.70 -0.08
N GLY A 161 8.98 3.36 -0.05
CA GLY A 161 8.47 2.05 -0.47
C GLY A 161 8.84 1.73 -1.92
N SER A 162 8.64 2.68 -2.84
CA SER A 162 9.01 2.52 -4.26
C SER A 162 10.50 2.27 -4.46
N LEU A 163 11.38 3.05 -3.81
CA LEU A 163 12.83 2.87 -3.91
C LEU A 163 13.26 1.51 -3.35
N THR A 164 12.65 1.07 -2.24
CA THR A 164 12.97 -0.22 -1.62
C THR A 164 12.48 -1.39 -2.48
N SER A 165 11.31 -1.26 -3.10
CA SER A 165 10.76 -2.25 -4.03
C SER A 165 11.63 -2.40 -5.27
N ASP A 166 12.07 -1.30 -5.87
CA ASP A 166 13.00 -1.34 -7.01
C ASP A 166 14.34 -1.99 -6.64
N TYR A 167 14.88 -1.63 -5.47
CA TYR A 167 16.10 -2.27 -4.96
C TYR A 167 15.94 -3.80 -4.84
N ASN A 168 14.80 -4.26 -4.30
CA ASN A 168 14.52 -5.69 -4.18
C ASN A 168 14.31 -6.36 -5.55
N PHE A 169 13.68 -5.69 -6.51
CA PHE A 169 13.54 -6.20 -7.87
C PHE A 169 14.91 -6.44 -8.51
N PHE A 170 15.82 -5.47 -8.47
CA PHE A 170 17.15 -5.62 -9.02
C PHE A 170 18.00 -6.67 -8.28
N ARG A 171 17.83 -6.80 -6.96
CA ARG A 171 18.44 -7.92 -6.20
C ARG A 171 17.93 -9.28 -6.65
N GLY A 172 16.62 -9.39 -6.92
CA GLY A 172 16.00 -10.59 -7.46
C GLY A 172 16.50 -10.92 -8.86
N LEU A 173 16.71 -9.90 -9.69
CA LEU A 173 17.21 -10.03 -11.06
C LEU A 173 18.69 -10.50 -11.09
N ASP A 174 19.53 -10.00 -10.17
CA ASP A 174 20.97 -10.31 -10.09
C ASP A 174 21.24 -11.49 -9.15
N VAL A 175 20.73 -12.67 -9.49
CA VAL A 175 20.93 -13.89 -8.69
C VAL A 175 22.39 -14.32 -8.61
N ASP A 176 23.26 -13.87 -9.53
CA ASP A 176 24.69 -14.24 -9.59
C ASP A 176 25.61 -13.23 -8.89
N SER A 177 25.06 -12.25 -8.17
CA SER A 177 25.79 -11.23 -7.37
C SER A 177 26.89 -10.48 -8.17
N ARG A 178 26.60 -10.12 -9.42
CA ARG A 178 27.56 -9.43 -10.31
C ARG A 178 27.48 -7.91 -10.22
N ALA A 179 26.32 -7.36 -9.81
CA ALA A 179 26.17 -5.94 -9.61
C ALA A 179 26.74 -5.52 -8.25
N ASP A 180 27.46 -4.40 -8.21
CA ASP A 180 27.85 -3.78 -6.95
C ASP A 180 26.59 -3.19 -6.30
N THR A 181 26.19 -3.74 -5.15
CA THR A 181 25.03 -3.29 -4.37
C THR A 181 25.12 -1.80 -4.05
N GLN A 182 26.32 -1.27 -3.89
CA GLN A 182 26.56 0.13 -3.57
C GLN A 182 26.29 1.03 -4.78
N ASP A 183 26.66 0.59 -5.98
CA ASP A 183 26.39 1.31 -7.23
C ASP A 183 24.89 1.34 -7.52
N LEU A 184 24.19 0.22 -7.36
CA LEU A 184 22.74 0.14 -7.50
C LEU A 184 22.01 1.09 -6.53
N LEU A 185 22.38 1.07 -5.25
CA LEU A 185 21.78 1.95 -4.25
C LEU A 185 22.05 3.43 -4.59
N SER A 186 23.25 3.77 -5.05
CA SER A 186 23.61 5.13 -5.44
C SER A 186 22.80 5.60 -6.65
N GLU A 187 22.57 4.73 -7.62
CA GLU A 187 21.73 5.03 -8.80
C GLU A 187 20.27 5.28 -8.38
N LEU A 188 19.68 4.39 -7.58
CA LEU A 188 18.30 4.56 -7.09
C LEU A 188 18.13 5.85 -6.27
N LEU A 189 19.09 6.15 -5.40
CA LEU A 189 19.08 7.39 -4.60
C LEU A 189 19.23 8.65 -5.47
N SER A 190 19.94 8.57 -6.58
CA SER A 190 20.07 9.70 -7.52
C SER A 190 18.74 10.10 -8.16
N GLN A 191 17.78 9.18 -8.22
CA GLN A 191 16.45 9.39 -8.79
C GLN A 191 15.43 9.88 -7.73
N LYS A 192 15.81 9.98 -6.45
CA LYS A 192 14.87 10.29 -5.36
C LYS A 192 14.09 11.58 -5.60
N ASP A 193 14.73 12.66 -6.03
CA ASP A 193 14.07 13.96 -6.23
C ASP A 193 13.02 13.91 -7.35
N SER A 194 13.35 13.25 -8.47
CA SER A 194 12.40 13.07 -9.58
C SER A 194 11.22 12.20 -9.17
N ARG A 195 11.47 11.11 -8.44
CA ARG A 195 10.41 10.23 -7.91
C ARG A 195 9.51 10.95 -6.92
N THR A 196 10.10 11.80 -6.07
CA THR A 196 9.33 12.60 -5.11
C THR A 196 8.35 13.50 -5.85
N ALA A 197 8.81 14.22 -6.87
CA ALA A 197 7.95 15.10 -7.66
C ALA A 197 6.83 14.33 -8.41
N ASP A 198 7.15 13.17 -8.99
CA ASP A 198 6.17 12.35 -9.68
C ASP A 198 5.15 11.71 -8.71
N THR A 199 5.62 11.18 -7.58
CA THR A 199 4.76 10.64 -6.51
C THR A 199 3.82 11.71 -5.95
N GLU A 200 4.34 12.91 -5.71
CA GLU A 200 3.52 14.05 -5.26
C GLU A 200 2.42 14.37 -6.27
N ALA A 201 2.78 14.54 -7.54
CA ALA A 201 1.81 14.83 -8.59
C ALA A 201 0.74 13.72 -8.72
N TRP A 202 1.15 12.46 -8.64
CA TRP A 202 0.23 11.32 -8.67
C TRP A 202 -0.72 11.31 -7.46
N LEU A 203 -0.21 11.52 -6.24
CA LEU A 203 -1.02 11.55 -5.02
C LEU A 203 -2.08 12.65 -5.07
N TYR A 204 -1.69 13.85 -5.51
CA TYR A 204 -2.68 14.93 -5.67
C TYR A 204 -3.72 14.60 -6.74
N ALA A 205 -3.31 14.08 -7.89
CA ALA A 205 -4.23 13.69 -8.96
C ALA A 205 -5.22 12.62 -8.47
N PHE A 206 -4.72 11.58 -7.80
CA PHE A 206 -5.51 10.49 -7.23
C PHE A 206 -6.51 10.99 -6.19
N LEU A 207 -6.05 11.74 -5.18
CA LEU A 207 -6.89 12.18 -4.07
C LEU A 207 -7.90 13.25 -4.47
N LEU A 208 -7.56 14.15 -5.40
CA LEU A 208 -8.51 15.10 -5.97
C LEU A 208 -9.61 14.38 -6.77
N LEU A 209 -9.28 13.30 -7.46
CA LEU A 209 -10.25 12.44 -8.14
C LEU A 209 -11.12 11.68 -7.13
N ALA A 210 -10.49 10.94 -6.21
CA ALA A 210 -11.18 10.10 -5.23
C ALA A 210 -12.13 10.90 -4.34
N TYR A 211 -11.66 12.02 -3.79
CA TYR A 211 -12.43 12.82 -2.82
C TYR A 211 -13.32 13.90 -3.46
N ARG A 212 -13.43 13.90 -4.79
CA ARG A 212 -14.30 14.86 -5.49
C ARG A 212 -15.75 14.86 -4.99
N PRO A 213 -16.36 13.71 -4.62
CA PRO A 213 -17.73 13.67 -4.10
C PRO A 213 -17.88 14.14 -2.65
N LEU A 214 -16.81 14.15 -1.85
CA LEU A 214 -16.85 14.53 -0.45
C LEU A 214 -17.05 16.04 -0.29
N ASP A 215 -17.82 16.44 0.71
CA ASP A 215 -17.87 17.84 1.13
C ASP A 215 -16.69 18.19 2.07
N GLU A 216 -16.54 19.49 2.40
CA GLU A 216 -15.45 19.96 3.25
C GLU A 216 -15.52 19.39 4.68
N ALA A 217 -16.72 19.16 5.22
CA ALA A 217 -16.90 18.62 6.57
C ALA A 217 -16.45 17.16 6.63
N GLN A 218 -16.81 16.37 5.63
CA GLN A 218 -16.39 14.99 5.47
C GLN A 218 -14.87 14.86 5.32
N MET A 219 -14.25 15.72 4.50
CA MET A 219 -12.79 15.75 4.37
C MET A 219 -12.10 16.11 5.68
N ARG A 220 -12.61 17.11 6.43
CA ARG A 220 -12.06 17.49 7.73
C ARG A 220 -12.20 16.38 8.78
N GLU A 221 -13.30 15.64 8.76
CA GLU A 221 -13.52 14.49 9.65
C GLU A 221 -12.52 13.35 9.34
N ASN A 222 -12.28 13.04 8.07
CA ASN A 222 -11.26 12.10 7.66
C ASN A 222 -9.85 12.52 8.13
N ILE A 223 -9.48 13.77 7.89
CA ILE A 223 -8.20 14.33 8.36
C ILE A 223 -8.10 14.28 9.89
N ALA A 224 -9.19 14.59 10.59
CA ALA A 224 -9.21 14.53 12.05
C ALA A 224 -8.98 13.10 12.55
N PHE A 225 -9.58 12.08 11.94
CA PHE A 225 -9.31 10.67 12.24
C PHE A 225 -7.83 10.33 11.95
N SER A 226 -7.30 10.70 10.79
CA SER A 226 -5.90 10.45 10.42
C SER A 226 -4.91 11.02 11.44
N ARG A 227 -5.23 12.12 12.12
CA ARG A 227 -4.40 12.75 13.13
C ARG A 227 -4.51 12.13 14.53
N THR A 228 -5.45 11.23 14.77
CA THR A 228 -5.54 10.51 16.04
C THR A 228 -4.38 9.51 16.19
N GLU A 229 -4.09 9.10 17.43
CA GLU A 229 -3.13 8.01 17.68
C GLU A 229 -3.53 6.71 16.96
N THR A 230 -4.82 6.45 16.84
CA THR A 230 -5.36 5.31 16.11
C THR A 230 -5.17 5.43 14.60
N GLY A 231 -5.49 6.60 14.02
CA GLY A 231 -5.28 6.87 12.60
C GLY A 231 -3.81 6.77 12.20
N GLN A 232 -2.90 7.29 13.04
CA GLN A 232 -1.46 7.18 12.80
C GLN A 232 -0.96 5.72 12.92
N ALA A 233 -1.38 4.98 13.95
CA ALA A 233 -1.00 3.59 14.11
C ALA A 233 -1.51 2.71 12.94
N LEU A 234 -2.74 2.94 12.48
CA LEU A 234 -3.29 2.26 11.31
C LEU A 234 -2.52 2.62 10.04
N ASN A 235 -2.25 3.90 9.80
CA ASN A 235 -1.46 4.36 8.64
C ASN A 235 -0.05 3.74 8.64
N ASP A 236 0.61 3.69 9.80
CA ASP A 236 1.93 3.07 9.93
C ASP A 236 1.87 1.56 9.68
N ALA A 237 0.87 0.86 10.23
CA ALA A 237 0.69 -0.56 10.01
C ALA A 237 0.37 -0.90 8.55
N LEU A 238 -0.47 -0.09 7.87
CA LEU A 238 -0.75 -0.23 6.44
C LEU A 238 0.53 -0.11 5.61
N PHE A 239 1.32 0.94 5.82
CA PHE A 239 2.56 1.13 5.07
C PHE A 239 3.58 0.03 5.36
N ASP A 240 3.74 -0.40 6.63
CA ASP A 240 4.62 -1.52 6.99
C ASP A 240 4.21 -2.83 6.31
N GLY A 241 2.91 -3.14 6.28
CA GLY A 241 2.37 -4.31 5.61
C GLY A 241 2.55 -4.27 4.09
N PHE A 242 2.19 -3.15 3.45
CA PHE A 242 2.38 -2.96 2.02
C PHE A 242 3.86 -2.96 1.63
N ASP A 243 4.73 -2.30 2.39
CA ASP A 243 6.17 -2.27 2.11
C ASP A 243 6.78 -3.68 2.16
N ARG A 244 6.46 -4.48 3.18
CA ARG A 244 6.90 -5.88 3.27
C ARG A 244 6.40 -6.69 2.09
N MET A 245 5.11 -6.61 1.80
CA MET A 245 4.47 -7.31 0.69
C MET A 245 5.09 -6.95 -0.66
N PHE A 246 5.21 -5.65 -0.98
CA PHE A 246 5.77 -5.21 -2.25
C PHE A 246 7.27 -5.48 -2.38
N ASN A 247 8.03 -5.44 -1.29
CA ASN A 247 9.44 -5.83 -1.29
C ASN A 247 9.61 -7.30 -1.67
N ASP A 248 8.77 -8.19 -1.13
CA ASP A 248 8.79 -9.61 -1.45
C ASP A 248 8.29 -9.88 -2.87
N ILE A 249 7.20 -9.23 -3.31
CA ILE A 249 6.70 -9.29 -4.70
C ILE A 249 7.81 -8.87 -5.67
N SER A 250 8.42 -7.71 -5.45
CA SER A 250 9.46 -7.17 -6.33
C SER A 250 10.66 -8.09 -6.42
N TYR A 251 11.13 -8.62 -5.29
CA TYR A 251 12.23 -9.58 -5.29
C TYR A 251 11.90 -10.86 -6.08
N GLN A 252 10.71 -11.42 -5.89
CA GLN A 252 10.25 -12.61 -6.60
C GLN A 252 10.05 -12.36 -8.10
N LEU A 253 9.54 -11.17 -8.48
CA LEU A 253 9.42 -10.75 -9.88
C LEU A 253 10.80 -10.66 -10.55
N GLY A 254 11.78 -10.03 -9.88
CA GLY A 254 13.17 -9.98 -10.37
C GLY A 254 13.71 -11.38 -10.63
N GLN A 255 13.48 -12.33 -9.72
CA GLN A 255 13.87 -13.72 -9.90
C GLN A 255 13.12 -14.41 -11.05
N ALA A 256 11.84 -14.14 -11.24
CA ALA A 256 11.05 -14.70 -12.32
C ALA A 256 11.56 -14.21 -13.69
N VAL A 257 11.86 -12.92 -13.82
CA VAL A 257 12.49 -12.34 -15.01
C VAL A 257 13.86 -12.96 -15.27
N ALA A 258 14.73 -13.07 -14.26
CA ALA A 258 16.03 -13.70 -14.41
C ALA A 258 15.95 -15.16 -14.88
N ARG A 259 14.98 -15.92 -14.40
CA ARG A 259 14.74 -17.30 -14.87
C ARG A 259 14.26 -17.34 -16.31
N ALA A 260 13.35 -16.44 -16.70
CA ALA A 260 12.84 -16.37 -18.08
C ALA A 260 13.95 -16.00 -19.07
N LEU A 261 14.80 -15.02 -18.75
CA LEU A 261 15.95 -14.65 -19.58
C LEU A 261 16.92 -15.81 -19.81
N ARG A 262 17.24 -16.58 -18.77
CA ARG A 262 18.14 -17.76 -18.90
C ARG A 262 17.50 -18.89 -19.72
N ALA A 263 16.18 -19.04 -19.66
CA ALA A 263 15.49 -20.06 -20.45
C ALA A 263 15.42 -19.71 -21.93
N SER A 264 15.44 -18.42 -22.29
CA SER A 264 15.46 -17.95 -23.68
C SER A 264 16.85 -18.03 -24.34
N ASP A 265 17.92 -18.12 -23.53
CA ASP A 265 19.32 -18.25 -24.03
C ASP A 265 19.71 -19.70 -24.36
N LEU A 266 18.83 -20.68 -24.12
CA LEU A 266 19.04 -22.11 -24.37
C LEU A 266 18.31 -22.57 -25.63
#